data_9c5b982badbe6d3ee7713526909e697e
#
_entry.id   9c5b982badbe6d3ee7713526909e697e
#
_cell.length_a   1.000
_cell.length_b   1.000
_cell.length_c   1.000
_cell.angle_alpha   90.00
_cell.angle_beta   90.00
_cell.angle_gamma   90.00
#
_symmetry.space_group_name_H-M   'P 1'
#
loop_
_entity.id
_entity.type
_entity.pdbx_description
1 polymer ?
#
loop_
_entity_poly.entity_id
_entity_poly.type
_entity_poly.pdbx_seq_one_letter_code
_entity_poly.pdbx_strand_id
1 'polypeptide(L)'
;VPATGCIHTNDGGSPDIIEDEGDTRVFVTGPDGMDLGLPPMPVEFVFSDVGEDGAEPSIGITSSGCIFFIAFEKVMRSCDYGQSWEEVTGPECSFTTSDPYGWVDPVTDRIFNVQMQGLETSWICWSDDDGESWLGNPHDSGTTPLNDHIKLATGPWTSSGYGIGGSISQSFYDQAVYYCYNKGVGIFCFTSFDGGATFEAGGQIFGLATSNGGLHGAITSAPD
;
A
#
# COMPACT_ATOMS: atom_id res chain seq x y z
N VAL A 1 -1.59 25.25 0.31
CA VAL A 1 -1.36 24.01 1.10
C VAL A 1 0.03 23.55 0.74
N PRO A 2 0.99 23.43 1.68
CA PRO A 2 2.32 22.94 1.35
C PRO A 2 2.26 21.49 0.86
N ALA A 3 3.03 21.16 -0.16
CA ALA A 3 3.17 19.81 -0.63
C ALA A 3 4.13 19.04 0.30
N THR A 4 3.68 17.93 0.85
CA THR A 4 4.50 17.09 1.73
C THR A 4 5.12 15.98 0.90
N GLY A 5 6.44 15.85 0.94
CA GLY A 5 7.17 14.78 0.25
C GLY A 5 7.93 13.92 1.26
N CYS A 6 7.95 12.60 1.06
CA CYS A 6 8.77 11.68 1.83
C CYS A 6 10.07 11.39 1.09
N ILE A 7 11.21 11.47 1.77
CA ILE A 7 12.53 11.07 1.24
C ILE A 7 13.04 9.92 2.09
N HIS A 8 13.49 8.86 1.45
CA HIS A 8 14.08 7.69 2.08
C HIS A 8 15.62 7.78 2.00
N THR A 9 16.31 7.56 3.11
CA THR A 9 17.77 7.41 3.15
C THR A 9 18.14 6.01 3.61
N ASN A 10 18.99 5.33 2.85
CA ASN A 10 19.34 3.90 3.01
C ASN A 10 20.47 3.59 4.01
N ASP A 11 20.88 4.49 4.86
CA ASP A 11 22.15 4.35 5.60
C ASP A 11 22.13 4.71 7.08
N GLY A 12 20.99 4.58 7.76
CA GLY A 12 20.95 4.61 9.25
C GLY A 12 21.67 5.82 9.91
N GLY A 13 21.97 6.84 9.14
CA GLY A 13 22.54 8.11 9.56
C GLY A 13 21.48 9.18 9.59
N SER A 14 21.57 10.07 10.54
CA SER A 14 20.81 11.33 10.54
C SER A 14 20.93 11.97 9.14
N PRO A 15 19.83 12.45 8.51
CA PRO A 15 19.92 13.05 7.20
C PRO A 15 20.92 14.21 7.27
N ASP A 16 22.01 14.11 6.54
CA ASP A 16 22.84 15.26 6.27
C ASP A 16 21.97 16.20 5.43
N ILE A 17 21.61 17.32 6.04
CA ILE A 17 20.97 18.42 5.30
C ILE A 17 22.03 18.89 4.32
N ILE A 18 21.93 18.41 3.09
CA ILE A 18 22.68 19.03 1.99
C ILE A 18 22.00 20.39 1.80
N GLU A 19 22.56 21.41 2.39
CA GLU A 19 22.25 22.79 2.04
C GLU A 19 22.83 23.01 0.63
N ASP A 20 22.18 22.44 -0.36
CA ASP A 20 22.38 22.89 -1.73
C ASP A 20 21.63 24.21 -1.85
N GLU A 21 22.37 25.31 -1.98
CA GLU A 21 21.83 26.61 -2.40
C GLU A 21 21.23 26.55 -3.82
N GLY A 22 20.88 25.38 -4.29
CA GLY A 22 20.18 25.10 -5.54
C GLY A 22 18.72 25.50 -5.45
N ASP A 23 18.29 26.19 -6.48
CA ASP A 23 16.94 26.66 -6.73
C ASP A 23 15.89 25.54 -6.65
N THR A 24 15.21 25.39 -5.53
CA THR A 24 14.14 24.42 -5.29
C THR A 24 12.82 24.87 -5.94
N ARG A 25 12.84 25.16 -7.22
CA ARG A 25 11.63 25.54 -7.96
C ARG A 25 10.90 24.32 -8.47
N VAL A 26 9.67 24.15 -8.05
CA VAL A 26 8.76 23.18 -8.65
C VAL A 26 8.03 23.86 -9.80
N PHE A 27 8.22 23.33 -11.00
CA PHE A 27 7.44 23.75 -12.16
C PHE A 27 6.11 23.00 -12.16
N VAL A 28 5.00 23.74 -12.17
CA VAL A 28 3.68 23.16 -12.33
C VAL A 28 3.40 23.04 -13.83
N THR A 29 3.35 21.82 -14.32
CA THR A 29 2.97 21.53 -15.70
C THR A 29 1.51 21.12 -15.78
N GLY A 30 0.83 21.52 -16.87
CA GLY A 30 -0.50 21.03 -17.19
C GLY A 30 -0.49 19.55 -17.63
N PRO A 31 -1.68 18.96 -17.86
CA PRO A 31 -1.84 17.54 -18.24
C PRO A 31 -1.10 17.16 -19.53
N ASP A 32 -0.77 18.11 -20.36
CA ASP A 32 -0.04 17.97 -21.63
C ASP A 32 1.48 18.23 -21.49
N GLY A 33 1.95 18.45 -20.25
CA GLY A 33 3.35 18.77 -19.98
C GLY A 33 3.76 20.20 -20.34
N MET A 34 2.81 21.05 -20.75
CA MET A 34 3.11 22.47 -21.02
C MET A 34 3.35 23.23 -19.71
N ASP A 35 4.39 24.06 -19.72
CA ASP A 35 4.62 25.04 -18.66
C ASP A 35 3.44 26.02 -18.59
N LEU A 36 2.72 26.04 -17.47
CA LEU A 36 1.59 26.94 -17.27
C LEU A 36 2.00 28.39 -17.04
N GLY A 37 3.28 28.69 -17.10
CA GLY A 37 3.79 30.07 -16.90
C GLY A 37 3.49 30.64 -15.52
N LEU A 38 3.15 29.78 -14.57
CA LEU A 38 2.94 30.17 -13.18
C LEU A 38 4.30 30.48 -12.53
N PRO A 39 4.39 31.51 -11.70
CA PRO A 39 5.62 31.77 -10.97
C PRO A 39 5.96 30.54 -10.12
N PRO A 40 7.26 30.15 -10.05
CA PRO A 40 7.67 29.05 -9.20
C PRO A 40 7.24 29.33 -7.76
N MET A 41 6.46 28.42 -7.21
CA MET A 41 6.11 28.49 -5.79
C MET A 41 7.27 27.92 -4.98
N PRO A 42 7.69 28.59 -3.92
CA PRO A 42 8.64 27.98 -2.99
C PRO A 42 7.97 26.72 -2.40
N VAL A 43 8.62 25.57 -2.52
CA VAL A 43 8.22 24.35 -1.87
C VAL A 43 8.97 24.27 -0.56
N GLU A 44 8.25 24.37 0.53
CA GLU A 44 8.80 24.10 1.84
C GLU A 44 8.63 22.60 2.13
N PHE A 45 9.73 21.90 2.33
CA PHE A 45 9.73 20.51 2.79
C PHE A 45 9.61 20.50 4.31
N VAL A 46 8.55 19.90 4.80
CA VAL A 46 8.36 19.65 6.23
C VAL A 46 8.73 18.20 6.51
N PHE A 47 9.72 18.00 7.35
CA PHE A 47 10.10 16.69 7.84
C PHE A 47 9.34 16.41 9.13
N SER A 48 8.75 15.22 9.22
CA SER A 48 8.06 14.75 10.41
C SER A 48 8.60 13.40 10.80
N ASP A 49 8.97 13.25 12.06
CA ASP A 49 9.38 11.98 12.63
C ASP A 49 8.12 11.19 12.98
N VAL A 50 7.98 10.00 12.39
CA VAL A 50 6.88 9.07 12.67
C VAL A 50 7.04 8.41 14.04
N GLY A 51 8.27 8.41 14.58
CA GLY A 51 8.58 7.82 15.88
C GLY A 51 8.80 6.30 15.85
N GLU A 52 8.77 5.69 14.66
CA GLU A 52 8.95 4.25 14.48
C GLU A 52 9.84 3.96 13.29
N ASP A 53 10.69 2.95 13.44
CA ASP A 53 11.48 2.43 12.33
C ASP A 53 10.60 1.60 11.40
N GLY A 54 10.92 1.57 10.12
CA GLY A 54 10.18 0.79 9.13
C GLY A 54 11.09 0.07 8.15
N ALA A 55 10.72 -1.14 7.74
CA ALA A 55 11.26 -1.79 6.57
C ALA A 55 10.17 -1.89 5.50
N GLU A 56 10.54 -1.73 4.24
CA GLU A 56 9.62 -1.68 3.11
C GLU A 56 8.38 -0.78 3.35
N PRO A 57 8.60 0.46 3.77
CA PRO A 57 7.50 1.31 4.23
C PRO A 57 6.50 1.56 3.11
N SER A 58 5.23 1.53 3.48
CA SER A 58 4.14 1.93 2.59
C SER A 58 3.28 3.01 3.25
N ILE A 59 2.75 3.88 2.44
CA ILE A 59 1.95 5.02 2.89
C ILE A 59 0.67 5.09 2.06
N GLY A 60 -0.42 5.46 2.72
CA GLY A 60 -1.70 5.75 2.08
C GLY A 60 -2.39 6.93 2.75
N ILE A 61 -3.29 7.56 2.02
CA ILE A 61 -4.02 8.75 2.51
C ILE A 61 -5.50 8.54 2.21
N THR A 62 -6.35 8.72 3.23
CA THR A 62 -7.80 8.68 3.08
C THR A 62 -8.35 9.97 2.50
N SER A 63 -9.59 9.96 2.04
CA SER A 63 -10.26 11.15 1.53
C SER A 63 -10.42 12.25 2.58
N SER A 64 -10.44 11.88 3.86
CA SER A 64 -10.44 12.81 5.00
C SER A 64 -9.09 13.52 5.19
N GLY A 65 -8.01 13.04 4.56
CA GLY A 65 -6.65 13.55 4.68
C GLY A 65 -5.83 12.90 5.80
N CYS A 66 -6.33 11.86 6.44
CA CYS A 66 -5.53 11.07 7.39
C CYS A 66 -4.51 10.22 6.64
N ILE A 67 -3.27 10.27 7.08
CA ILE A 67 -2.13 9.55 6.53
C ILE A 67 -1.91 8.29 7.35
N PHE A 68 -1.76 7.16 6.68
CA PHE A 68 -1.41 5.88 7.30
C PHE A 68 -0.05 5.42 6.81
N PHE A 69 0.84 5.11 7.73
CA PHE A 69 2.17 4.61 7.47
C PHE A 69 2.33 3.24 8.15
N ILE A 70 2.76 2.24 7.39
CA ILE A 70 3.02 0.91 7.91
C ILE A 70 4.53 0.80 8.22
N ALA A 71 4.84 0.52 9.48
CA ALA A 71 6.19 0.40 10.01
C ALA A 71 6.38 -0.96 10.69
N PHE A 72 6.98 -1.91 10.00
CA PHE A 72 7.05 -3.30 10.46
C PHE A 72 5.67 -3.86 10.84
N GLU A 73 5.46 -4.18 12.12
CA GLU A 73 4.18 -4.67 12.65
C GLU A 73 3.20 -3.56 13.04
N LYS A 74 3.60 -2.30 12.93
CA LYS A 74 2.81 -1.17 13.40
C LYS A 74 2.14 -0.40 12.28
N VAL A 75 0.94 0.07 12.55
CA VAL A 75 0.22 1.04 11.73
C VAL A 75 0.23 2.37 12.45
N MET A 76 0.84 3.37 11.84
CA MET A 76 0.92 4.73 12.36
C MET A 76 -0.06 5.61 11.59
N ARG A 77 -0.83 6.43 12.30
CA ARG A 77 -1.81 7.36 11.74
C ARG A 77 -1.44 8.81 12.06
N SER A 78 -1.62 9.69 11.11
CA SER A 78 -1.58 11.14 11.31
C SER A 78 -2.77 11.78 10.59
N CYS A 79 -3.57 12.56 11.31
CA CYS A 79 -4.69 13.33 10.74
C CYS A 79 -4.45 14.85 10.79
N ASP A 80 -3.21 15.28 10.98
CA ASP A 80 -2.77 16.67 11.05
C ASP A 80 -1.64 16.99 10.08
N TYR A 81 -1.64 16.31 8.92
CA TYR A 81 -0.62 16.47 7.87
C TYR A 81 0.79 16.04 8.30
N GLY A 82 0.90 15.01 9.14
CA GLY A 82 2.17 14.46 9.59
C GLY A 82 2.80 15.23 10.76
N GLN A 83 2.10 16.15 11.41
CA GLN A 83 2.64 16.91 12.54
C GLN A 83 2.71 16.05 13.81
N SER A 84 1.76 15.14 13.99
CA SER A 84 1.77 14.14 15.05
C SER A 84 1.34 12.78 14.52
N TRP A 85 1.83 11.72 15.17
CA TRP A 85 1.56 10.35 14.81
C TRP A 85 1.12 9.55 16.03
N GLU A 86 0.20 8.64 15.82
CA GLU A 86 -0.28 7.70 16.84
C GLU A 86 -0.32 6.29 16.28
N GLU A 87 -0.07 5.31 17.12
CA GLU A 87 -0.18 3.90 16.76
C GLU A 87 -1.65 3.47 16.83
N VAL A 88 -2.15 2.90 15.72
CA VAL A 88 -3.53 2.40 15.59
C VAL A 88 -3.56 0.92 15.17
N THR A 89 -2.55 0.17 15.49
CA THR A 89 -2.43 -1.25 15.12
C THR A 89 -3.48 -2.09 15.83
N GLY A 90 -4.27 -2.87 15.09
CA GLY A 90 -5.15 -3.88 15.66
C GLY A 90 -4.35 -5.01 16.32
N PRO A 91 -4.72 -5.47 17.52
CA PRO A 91 -3.95 -6.50 18.24
C PRO A 91 -3.86 -7.82 17.48
N GLU A 92 -4.89 -8.19 16.71
CA GLU A 92 -4.91 -9.37 15.84
C GLU A 92 -4.14 -9.19 14.54
N CYS A 93 -3.68 -7.98 14.26
CA CYS A 93 -3.01 -7.59 13.02
C CYS A 93 -1.58 -7.10 13.27
N SER A 94 -1.03 -7.37 14.44
CA SER A 94 0.33 -7.02 14.84
C SER A 94 1.20 -8.26 14.84
N PHE A 95 1.77 -8.60 13.68
CA PHE A 95 2.71 -9.71 13.54
C PHE A 95 4.08 -9.17 13.20
N THR A 96 5.09 -9.68 13.88
CA THR A 96 6.47 -9.32 13.56
C THR A 96 6.82 -9.76 12.14
N THR A 97 7.03 -8.79 11.28
CA THR A 97 7.43 -8.98 9.90
C THR A 97 8.41 -7.90 9.49
N SER A 98 9.34 -8.23 8.59
CA SER A 98 10.20 -7.25 7.93
C SER A 98 9.69 -6.84 6.55
N ASP A 99 8.55 -7.40 6.12
CA ASP A 99 7.98 -7.20 4.80
C ASP A 99 6.47 -6.90 4.91
N PRO A 100 6.12 -5.75 5.51
CA PRO A 100 4.74 -5.29 5.59
C PRO A 100 4.30 -4.63 4.29
N TYR A 101 3.00 -4.54 4.08
CA TYR A 101 2.44 -3.73 3.01
C TYR A 101 1.14 -3.05 3.42
N GLY A 102 1.04 -1.76 3.18
CA GLY A 102 -0.15 -0.96 3.43
C GLY A 102 -0.77 -0.43 2.14
N TRP A 103 -2.07 -0.37 2.12
CA TRP A 103 -2.85 0.21 1.04
C TRP A 103 -4.08 0.93 1.59
N VAL A 104 -4.38 2.10 1.09
CA VAL A 104 -5.66 2.77 1.32
C VAL A 104 -6.46 2.73 0.02
N ASP A 105 -7.65 2.17 0.07
CA ASP A 105 -8.56 2.15 -1.08
C ASP A 105 -9.06 3.58 -1.37
N PRO A 106 -8.77 4.13 -2.54
CA PRO A 106 -9.13 5.52 -2.86
C PRO A 106 -10.64 5.75 -3.04
N VAL A 107 -11.45 4.69 -3.07
CA VAL A 107 -12.91 4.78 -3.27
C VAL A 107 -13.66 4.63 -1.95
N THR A 108 -13.22 3.73 -1.10
CA THR A 108 -13.93 3.38 0.14
C THR A 108 -13.26 3.89 1.41
N ASP A 109 -12.02 4.39 1.29
CA ASP A 109 -11.13 4.74 2.40
C ASP A 109 -10.75 3.55 3.31
N ARG A 110 -11.07 2.30 2.91
CA ARG A 110 -10.62 1.12 3.64
C ARG A 110 -9.10 1.07 3.67
N ILE A 111 -8.56 0.88 4.86
CA ILE A 111 -7.14 0.76 5.10
C ILE A 111 -6.81 -0.73 5.19
N PHE A 112 -5.86 -1.18 4.38
CA PHE A 112 -5.32 -2.53 4.45
C PHE A 112 -3.94 -2.51 5.11
N ASN A 113 -3.74 -3.43 6.04
CA ASN A 113 -2.47 -3.76 6.66
C ASN A 113 -2.17 -5.24 6.39
N VAL A 114 -1.18 -5.51 5.56
CA VAL A 114 -0.79 -6.87 5.19
C VAL A 114 0.54 -7.19 5.85
N GLN A 115 0.55 -8.25 6.65
CA GLN A 115 1.71 -8.71 7.41
C GLN A 115 2.12 -10.10 6.91
N MET A 116 3.32 -10.20 6.33
CA MET A 116 3.86 -11.47 5.90
C MET A 116 4.41 -12.24 7.11
N GLN A 117 4.06 -13.50 7.23
CA GLN A 117 4.49 -14.34 8.32
C GLN A 117 5.28 -15.55 7.81
N GLY A 118 6.57 -15.57 8.12
CA GLY A 118 7.44 -16.71 7.88
C GLY A 118 7.63 -17.10 6.42
N LEU A 119 7.40 -16.20 5.47
CA LEU A 119 7.38 -16.47 4.02
C LEU A 119 6.33 -17.51 3.58
N GLU A 120 5.38 -17.85 4.43
CA GLU A 120 4.40 -18.91 4.18
C GLU A 120 2.97 -18.36 4.08
N THR A 121 2.66 -17.40 4.94
CA THR A 121 1.31 -16.87 5.09
C THR A 121 1.36 -15.36 5.16
N SER A 122 0.36 -14.70 4.61
CA SER A 122 0.11 -13.30 4.88
C SER A 122 -1.14 -13.17 5.72
N TRP A 123 -1.08 -12.31 6.71
CA TRP A 123 -2.24 -11.87 7.45
C TRP A 123 -2.74 -10.58 6.82
N ILE A 124 -3.94 -10.61 6.26
CA ILE A 124 -4.54 -9.47 5.58
C ILE A 124 -5.58 -8.87 6.50
N CYS A 125 -5.27 -7.69 7.02
CA CYS A 125 -6.14 -6.94 7.89
C CYS A 125 -6.71 -5.72 7.17
N TRP A 126 -7.88 -5.27 7.64
CA TRP A 126 -8.48 -4.05 7.15
C TRP A 126 -9.23 -3.31 8.26
N SER A 127 -9.34 -1.99 8.08
CA SER A 127 -10.11 -1.08 8.91
C SER A 127 -10.99 -0.21 8.02
N ASP A 128 -12.22 0.01 8.44
CA ASP A 128 -13.21 0.90 7.79
C ASP A 128 -13.50 2.15 8.62
N ASP A 129 -12.76 2.36 9.71
CA ASP A 129 -12.99 3.40 10.69
C ASP A 129 -11.69 4.13 11.11
N ASP A 130 -10.86 4.44 10.12
CA ASP A 130 -9.58 5.15 10.31
C ASP A 130 -8.64 4.46 11.32
N GLY A 131 -8.68 3.13 11.41
CA GLY A 131 -7.79 2.35 12.27
C GLY A 131 -8.28 2.14 13.70
N GLU A 132 -9.50 2.58 14.06
CA GLU A 132 -10.07 2.39 15.39
C GLU A 132 -10.40 0.93 15.68
N SER A 133 -10.83 0.19 14.66
CA SER A 133 -11.03 -1.25 14.73
C SER A 133 -10.51 -1.97 13.49
N TRP A 134 -10.10 -3.22 13.69
CA TRP A 134 -9.51 -4.03 12.63
C TRP A 134 -10.19 -5.40 12.55
N LEU A 135 -10.33 -5.88 11.34
CA LEU A 135 -10.66 -7.26 11.02
C LEU A 135 -9.51 -7.86 10.21
N GLY A 136 -9.34 -9.17 10.26
CA GLY A 136 -8.26 -9.78 9.51
C GLY A 136 -8.43 -11.28 9.31
N ASN A 137 -7.87 -11.77 8.20
CA ASN A 137 -7.85 -13.18 7.86
C ASN A 137 -6.48 -13.60 7.35
N PRO A 138 -6.04 -14.83 7.64
CA PRO A 138 -4.85 -15.37 7.03
C PRO A 138 -5.10 -15.71 5.56
N HIS A 139 -4.11 -15.42 4.72
CA HIS A 139 -4.03 -15.92 3.35
C HIS A 139 -2.85 -16.87 3.24
N ASP A 140 -3.14 -18.16 3.11
CA ASP A 140 -2.14 -19.22 2.97
C ASP A 140 -1.63 -19.27 1.52
N SER A 141 -0.32 -19.30 1.34
CA SER A 141 0.31 -19.47 0.03
C SER A 141 0.12 -20.88 -0.57
N GLY A 142 -0.51 -21.80 0.17
CA GLY A 142 -0.79 -23.16 -0.26
C GLY A 142 0.43 -24.09 -0.20
N THR A 143 0.47 -25.10 -1.06
CA THR A 143 1.47 -26.17 -1.01
C THR A 143 2.88 -25.76 -1.44
N THR A 144 3.06 -24.58 -1.96
CA THR A 144 4.38 -24.02 -2.30
C THR A 144 4.62 -22.85 -1.36
N PRO A 145 5.24 -23.09 -0.21
CA PRO A 145 5.45 -22.05 0.78
C PRO A 145 6.55 -21.11 0.29
N LEU A 146 6.16 -20.05 -0.34
CA LEU A 146 6.93 -18.83 -0.48
C LEU A 146 5.92 -17.72 -0.79
N ASN A 147 5.89 -16.75 0.08
CA ASN A 147 5.05 -15.57 -0.02
C ASN A 147 5.95 -14.38 0.27
N ASP A 148 6.49 -13.78 -0.76
CA ASP A 148 7.51 -12.77 -0.66
C ASP A 148 7.16 -11.56 -1.53
N HIS A 149 7.60 -10.38 -1.13
CA HIS A 149 7.32 -9.13 -1.84
C HIS A 149 5.84 -8.92 -2.16
N ILE A 150 5.03 -8.99 -1.12
CA ILE A 150 3.59 -8.85 -1.17
C ILE A 150 3.16 -7.47 -1.66
N LYS A 151 2.10 -7.44 -2.48
CA LYS A 151 1.47 -6.21 -2.97
C LYS A 151 -0.03 -6.38 -2.99
N LEU A 152 -0.74 -5.31 -2.64
CA LEU A 152 -2.19 -5.25 -2.67
C LEU A 152 -2.62 -3.98 -3.39
N ALA A 153 -3.70 -4.07 -4.15
CA ALA A 153 -4.37 -2.91 -4.74
C ALA A 153 -5.87 -3.19 -4.82
N THR A 154 -6.65 -2.14 -4.91
CA THR A 154 -8.08 -2.20 -5.15
C THR A 154 -8.41 -1.59 -6.50
N GLY A 155 -9.55 -1.96 -7.06
CA GLY A 155 -9.99 -1.42 -8.33
C GLY A 155 -11.43 -1.79 -8.65
N PRO A 156 -12.00 -1.17 -9.71
CA PRO A 156 -13.38 -1.39 -10.07
C PRO A 156 -13.64 -2.85 -10.46
N TRP A 157 -14.87 -3.26 -10.24
CA TRP A 157 -15.37 -4.53 -10.74
C TRP A 157 -15.41 -4.52 -12.27
N THR A 158 -14.86 -5.54 -12.90
CA THR A 158 -15.09 -5.74 -14.32
C THR A 158 -16.40 -6.51 -14.53
N SER A 159 -17.29 -5.96 -15.31
CA SER A 159 -18.61 -6.56 -15.60
C SER A 159 -18.52 -7.89 -16.39
N SER A 160 -17.38 -8.24 -16.92
CA SER A 160 -17.21 -9.32 -17.92
C SER A 160 -16.55 -10.59 -17.42
N GLY A 161 -16.11 -10.69 -16.16
CA GLY A 161 -15.18 -11.73 -15.79
C GLY A 161 -15.60 -12.74 -14.73
N TYR A 162 -16.58 -12.45 -13.92
CA TYR A 162 -16.79 -13.30 -12.75
C TYR A 162 -18.23 -13.77 -12.65
N GLY A 163 -18.36 -15.10 -12.66
CA GLY A 163 -19.62 -15.80 -12.59
C GLY A 163 -20.46 -15.47 -11.35
N ILE A 164 -21.45 -16.25 -11.09
CA ILE A 164 -22.52 -16.04 -10.10
C ILE A 164 -22.06 -15.56 -8.71
N GLY A 165 -20.80 -15.87 -8.31
CA GLY A 165 -20.20 -15.41 -7.06
C GLY A 165 -19.92 -13.90 -7.01
N GLY A 166 -19.49 -13.28 -8.11
CA GLY A 166 -19.16 -11.86 -8.17
C GLY A 166 -20.33 -10.93 -7.85
N SER A 167 -21.54 -11.24 -8.32
CA SER A 167 -22.71 -10.41 -8.09
C SER A 167 -23.18 -10.36 -6.63
N ILE A 168 -22.91 -11.41 -5.85
CA ILE A 168 -23.31 -11.47 -4.44
C ILE A 168 -22.27 -10.72 -3.59
N SER A 169 -21.00 -10.85 -3.92
CA SER A 169 -19.91 -10.26 -3.16
C SER A 169 -19.86 -8.74 -3.30
N GLN A 170 -20.25 -8.17 -4.44
CA GLN A 170 -20.38 -6.73 -4.65
C GLN A 170 -21.30 -6.02 -3.63
N SER A 171 -22.19 -6.78 -2.98
CA SER A 171 -23.04 -6.23 -1.92
C SER A 171 -22.32 -6.00 -0.60
N PHE A 172 -21.10 -6.51 -0.46
CA PHE A 172 -20.30 -6.41 0.77
C PHE A 172 -19.13 -5.44 0.67
N TYR A 173 -18.64 -5.23 -0.53
CA TYR A 173 -17.54 -4.29 -0.78
C TYR A 173 -17.58 -3.76 -2.22
N ASP A 174 -17.36 -2.46 -2.39
CA ASP A 174 -17.57 -1.78 -3.68
C ASP A 174 -16.44 -1.98 -4.69
N GLN A 175 -15.30 -2.52 -4.26
CA GLN A 175 -14.13 -2.71 -5.09
C GLN A 175 -13.68 -4.18 -5.10
N ALA A 176 -13.02 -4.60 -6.17
CA ALA A 176 -12.21 -5.82 -6.14
C ALA A 176 -10.89 -5.56 -5.43
N VAL A 177 -10.43 -6.52 -4.62
CA VAL A 177 -9.12 -6.48 -3.98
C VAL A 177 -8.21 -7.48 -4.66
N TYR A 178 -7.08 -7.00 -5.17
CA TYR A 178 -6.05 -7.81 -5.81
C TYR A 178 -4.86 -7.97 -4.88
N TYR A 179 -4.47 -9.18 -4.62
CA TYR A 179 -3.33 -9.51 -3.78
C TYR A 179 -2.33 -10.36 -4.56
N CYS A 180 -1.10 -9.88 -4.68
CA CYS A 180 -0.07 -10.55 -5.47
C CYS A 180 1.20 -10.72 -4.65
N TYR A 181 1.94 -11.81 -4.91
CA TYR A 181 3.22 -12.09 -4.28
C TYR A 181 4.09 -13.00 -5.15
N ASN A 182 5.38 -13.03 -4.84
CA ASN A 182 6.35 -13.91 -5.46
C ASN A 182 6.40 -15.26 -4.74
N LYS A 183 6.21 -16.35 -5.49
CA LYS A 183 6.33 -17.73 -4.99
C LYS A 183 7.69 -18.37 -5.26
N GLY A 184 8.72 -17.61 -5.64
CA GLY A 184 10.01 -18.14 -6.06
C GLY A 184 10.00 -18.86 -7.43
N VAL A 185 8.83 -19.30 -7.88
CA VAL A 185 8.59 -19.90 -9.20
C VAL A 185 7.85 -18.96 -10.15
N GLY A 186 7.55 -17.77 -9.69
CA GLY A 186 6.85 -16.73 -10.44
C GLY A 186 5.93 -15.90 -9.56
N ILE A 187 5.26 -14.95 -10.17
CA ILE A 187 4.32 -14.05 -9.51
C ILE A 187 2.92 -14.63 -9.65
N PHE A 188 2.22 -14.71 -8.53
CA PHE A 188 0.85 -15.17 -8.42
C PHE A 188 -0.03 -14.05 -7.89
N CYS A 189 -1.23 -13.94 -8.45
CA CYS A 189 -2.22 -12.98 -7.97
C CYS A 189 -3.54 -13.68 -7.67
N PHE A 190 -4.22 -13.15 -6.68
CA PHE A 190 -5.48 -13.61 -6.14
C PHE A 190 -6.45 -12.44 -6.11
N THR A 191 -7.73 -12.71 -6.20
CA THR A 191 -8.76 -11.67 -6.19
C THR A 191 -9.75 -11.94 -5.06
N SER A 192 -10.05 -10.91 -4.30
CA SER A 192 -11.12 -10.91 -3.32
C SER A 192 -12.28 -10.08 -3.83
N PHE A 193 -13.49 -10.57 -3.61
CA PHE A 193 -14.73 -9.91 -3.96
C PHE A 193 -15.55 -9.48 -2.74
N ASP A 194 -15.01 -9.70 -1.55
CA ASP A 194 -15.63 -9.37 -0.28
C ASP A 194 -14.75 -8.46 0.59
N GLY A 195 -13.93 -7.65 -0.08
CA GLY A 195 -13.12 -6.63 0.58
C GLY A 195 -11.90 -7.16 1.34
N GLY A 196 -11.36 -8.31 0.94
CA GLY A 196 -10.18 -8.91 1.55
C GLY A 196 -10.50 -10.02 2.55
N ALA A 197 -11.78 -10.33 2.79
CA ALA A 197 -12.17 -11.37 3.74
C ALA A 197 -11.86 -12.78 3.22
N THR A 198 -12.07 -13.02 1.93
CA THR A 198 -11.68 -14.27 1.25
C THR A 198 -11.06 -13.98 -0.11
N PHE A 199 -10.20 -14.87 -0.57
CA PHE A 199 -9.56 -14.76 -1.88
C PHE A 199 -9.85 -15.99 -2.71
N GLU A 200 -10.28 -15.77 -3.96
CA GLU A 200 -10.42 -16.85 -4.93
C GLU A 200 -9.04 -17.28 -5.43
N ALA A 201 -8.95 -18.56 -5.80
CA ALA A 201 -7.72 -19.10 -6.35
C ALA A 201 -7.31 -18.33 -7.61
N GLY A 202 -6.24 -17.60 -7.49
CA GLY A 202 -5.63 -16.86 -8.57
C GLY A 202 -4.76 -17.75 -9.44
N GLY A 203 -4.04 -17.11 -10.32
CA GLY A 203 -3.13 -17.77 -11.26
C GLY A 203 -1.74 -17.17 -11.24
N GLN A 204 -0.82 -17.93 -11.81
CA GLN A 204 0.50 -17.43 -12.13
C GLN A 204 0.39 -16.41 -13.27
N ILE A 205 0.77 -15.17 -12.99
CA ILE A 205 0.78 -14.10 -14.01
C ILE A 205 2.09 -14.12 -14.77
N PHE A 206 3.21 -14.29 -14.06
CA PHE A 206 4.54 -14.34 -14.64
C PHE A 206 5.30 -15.55 -14.11
N GLY A 207 5.91 -16.32 -15.03
CA GLY A 207 6.84 -17.39 -14.69
C GLY A 207 8.26 -16.89 -14.47
N LEU A 208 9.14 -17.73 -13.92
CA LEU A 208 10.56 -17.41 -13.69
C LEU A 208 11.29 -16.87 -14.92
N ALA A 209 10.98 -17.39 -16.10
CA ALA A 209 11.63 -16.97 -17.35
C ALA A 209 11.27 -15.54 -17.77
N THR A 210 10.15 -15.01 -17.28
CA THR A 210 9.65 -13.67 -17.63
C THR A 210 9.77 -12.67 -16.49
N SER A 211 9.92 -13.14 -15.25
CA SER A 211 10.01 -12.29 -14.08
C SER A 211 11.43 -11.79 -13.77
N ASN A 212 12.46 -12.30 -14.50
CA ASN A 212 13.88 -11.99 -14.24
C ASN A 212 14.25 -12.07 -12.74
N GLY A 213 13.67 -13.03 -12.02
CA GLY A 213 13.81 -13.12 -10.58
C GLY A 213 13.03 -12.06 -9.79
N GLY A 214 12.06 -11.39 -10.43
CA GLY A 214 11.30 -10.24 -9.96
C GLY A 214 10.91 -10.24 -8.49
N LEU A 215 11.82 -9.68 -7.70
CA LEU A 215 11.59 -9.48 -6.28
C LEU A 215 10.86 -8.16 -6.02
N HIS A 216 10.80 -7.28 -7.01
CA HIS A 216 10.17 -5.97 -6.88
C HIS A 216 9.09 -5.78 -7.94
N GLY A 217 8.00 -5.18 -7.52
CA GLY A 217 6.90 -4.84 -8.41
C GLY A 217 5.92 -3.90 -7.73
N ALA A 218 5.16 -3.21 -8.55
CA ALA A 218 3.99 -2.48 -8.11
C ALA A 218 2.75 -3.09 -8.78
N ILE A 219 1.63 -3.01 -8.10
CA ILE A 219 0.33 -3.37 -8.65
C ILE A 219 -0.56 -2.13 -8.63
N THR A 220 -1.28 -1.93 -9.70
CA THR A 220 -2.30 -0.90 -9.79
C THR A 220 -3.43 -1.39 -10.66
N SER A 221 -4.63 -0.93 -10.40
CA SER A 221 -5.78 -1.14 -11.28
C SER A 221 -5.88 -0.01 -12.29
N ALA A 222 -6.27 -0.35 -13.51
CA ALA A 222 -6.65 0.67 -14.48
C ALA A 222 -8.11 1.08 -14.24
N PRO A 223 -8.47 2.36 -14.40
CA PRO A 223 -9.86 2.74 -14.53
C PRO A 223 -10.45 2.11 -15.80
N ASP A 224 -11.71 1.72 -15.76
CA ASP A 224 -12.44 1.20 -16.92
C ASP A 224 -12.62 2.28 -18.01
#